data_f366fb13721a1d6d6ea7052efca37552
#
_entry.id   f366fb13721a1d6d6ea7052efca37552
#
_cell.length_a   1.000
_cell.length_b   1.000
_cell.length_c   1.000
_cell.angle_alpha   90.00
_cell.angle_beta   90.00
_cell.angle_gamma   90.00
#
_symmetry.space_group_name_H-M   'P 1'
#
loop_
_entity.id
_entity.type
_entity.pdbx_description
1 polymer ?
#
loop_
_entity_poly.entity_id
_entity_poly.type
_entity_poly.pdbx_seq_one_letter_code
_entity_poly.pdbx_strand_id
1 'polypeptide(L)'
;MRIRGTSVVFRDGKVLLVRDRGKLKFSLPGGGTHHHEPSMAAAIRELHEELGMRARKAERIFRCDFEGSQSKHKVSLIETDDEPRLRDKELEEFIWWDMKADIPRFSHVDQILEKLT
;
A
#
# COMPACT_ATOMS: atom_id res chain seq x y z
N MET A 1 2.13 3.19 18.86
CA MET A 1 1.89 2.44 17.62
C MET A 1 2.30 3.28 16.43
N ARG A 2 2.98 2.67 15.49
CA ARG A 2 3.52 3.35 14.32
C ARG A 2 2.42 3.80 13.36
N ILE A 3 2.52 5.03 12.86
CA ILE A 3 1.63 5.51 11.80
C ILE A 3 2.26 5.19 10.45
N ARG A 4 1.47 4.59 9.58
CA ARG A 4 1.91 4.18 8.25
C ARG A 4 1.04 4.84 7.18
N GLY A 5 1.68 5.46 6.20
CA GLY A 5 0.99 5.90 4.99
C GLY A 5 0.82 4.70 4.07
N THR A 6 -0.43 4.27 3.87
CA THR A 6 -0.75 3.05 3.13
C THR A 6 -1.45 3.41 1.83
N SER A 7 -0.97 2.82 0.73
CA SER A 7 -1.48 3.12 -0.61
C SER A 7 -2.41 2.03 -1.11
N VAL A 8 -3.50 2.45 -1.75
CA VAL A 8 -4.33 1.55 -2.57
C VAL A 8 -4.19 2.02 -4.01
N VAL A 9 -3.70 1.14 -4.87
CA VAL A 9 -3.50 1.42 -6.30
C VAL A 9 -4.25 0.36 -7.09
N PHE A 10 -5.26 0.78 -7.84
CA PHE A 10 -6.02 -0.12 -8.71
C PHE A 10 -5.59 0.03 -10.15
N ARG A 11 -5.61 -1.08 -10.89
CA ARG A 11 -5.41 -1.10 -12.33
C ARG A 11 -6.12 -2.30 -12.93
N ASP A 12 -6.99 -2.07 -13.88
CA ASP A 12 -7.72 -3.13 -14.60
C ASP A 12 -8.44 -4.10 -13.65
N GLY A 13 -9.08 -3.55 -12.61
CA GLY A 13 -9.83 -4.36 -11.64
C GLY A 13 -8.97 -5.10 -10.63
N LYS A 14 -7.67 -4.82 -10.60
CA LYS A 14 -6.73 -5.46 -9.67
C LYS A 14 -6.10 -4.42 -8.76
N VAL A 15 -5.60 -4.88 -7.63
CA VAL A 15 -4.93 -4.02 -6.65
C VAL A 15 -3.47 -4.42 -6.50
N LEU A 16 -2.61 -3.40 -6.37
CA LEU A 16 -1.18 -3.61 -6.21
C LEU A 16 -0.88 -4.07 -4.78
N LEU A 17 -0.20 -5.21 -4.66
CA LEU A 17 0.29 -5.72 -3.39
C LEU A 17 1.80 -5.96 -3.48
N VAL A 18 2.46 -5.86 -2.34
CA VAL A 18 3.90 -6.09 -2.22
C VAL A 18 4.18 -7.11 -1.13
N ARG A 19 5.32 -7.77 -1.22
CA ARG A 19 5.77 -8.70 -0.20
C ARG A 19 7.19 -8.35 0.18
N ASP A 20 7.41 -8.16 1.47
CA ASP A 20 8.73 -7.86 2.00
C ASP A 20 9.62 -9.11 1.95
N ARG A 21 10.92 -8.89 1.77
CA ARG A 21 11.91 -9.96 1.80
C ARG A 21 11.85 -10.69 3.14
N GLY A 22 11.80 -12.02 3.06
CA GLY A 22 11.72 -12.86 4.25
C GLY A 22 10.32 -13.01 4.85
N LYS A 23 9.30 -12.39 4.25
CA LYS A 23 7.92 -12.54 4.67
C LYS A 23 7.15 -13.37 3.67
N LEU A 24 6.14 -14.10 4.16
CA LEU A 24 5.28 -14.92 3.30
C LEU A 24 4.03 -14.18 2.85
N LYS A 25 3.61 -13.16 3.62
CA LYS A 25 2.34 -12.49 3.40
C LYS A 25 2.52 -11.20 2.61
N PHE A 26 1.57 -10.96 1.71
CA PHE A 26 1.48 -9.72 0.96
C PHE A 26 0.83 -8.62 1.81
N SER A 27 1.19 -7.38 1.50
CA SER A 27 0.65 -6.18 2.13
C SER A 27 0.33 -5.14 1.07
N LEU A 28 -0.47 -4.14 1.45
CA LEU A 28 -0.58 -2.93 0.62
C LEU A 28 0.72 -2.15 0.70
N PRO A 29 1.14 -1.48 -0.40
CA PRO A 29 2.34 -0.66 -0.36
C PRO A 29 2.25 0.45 0.67
N GLY A 30 3.38 0.88 1.21
CA GLY A 30 3.41 1.98 2.15
C GLY A 30 4.59 1.90 3.09
N GLY A 31 4.62 2.80 4.04
CA GLY A 31 5.67 2.84 5.03
C GLY A 31 5.42 3.88 6.10
N GLY A 32 6.30 3.92 7.11
CA GLY A 32 6.16 4.83 8.23
C GLY A 32 6.30 6.29 7.82
N THR A 33 5.55 7.14 8.52
CA THR A 33 5.65 8.59 8.30
C THR A 33 6.94 9.12 8.94
N HIS A 34 7.52 10.12 8.30
CA HIS A 34 8.59 10.91 8.91
C HIS A 34 7.98 11.93 9.86
N HIS A 35 8.84 12.55 10.69
CA HIS A 35 8.41 13.60 11.61
C HIS A 35 7.70 14.72 10.84
N HIS A 36 6.49 15.05 11.25
CA HIS A 36 5.63 16.06 10.62
C HIS A 36 5.20 15.76 9.18
N GLU A 37 5.44 14.56 8.69
CA GLU A 37 5.01 14.19 7.34
C GLU A 37 3.53 13.77 7.35
N PRO A 38 2.68 14.37 6.51
CA PRO A 38 1.31 13.88 6.35
C PRO A 38 1.29 12.43 5.83
N SER A 39 0.33 11.65 6.28
CA SER A 39 0.27 10.23 5.90
C SER A 39 0.14 10.02 4.39
N MET A 40 -0.59 10.89 3.69
CA MET A 40 -0.70 10.80 2.24
C MET A 40 0.64 11.07 1.56
N ALA A 41 1.41 12.03 2.07
CA ALA A 41 2.75 12.31 1.56
C ALA A 41 3.67 11.10 1.74
N ALA A 42 3.58 10.44 2.90
CA ALA A 42 4.35 9.22 3.16
C ALA A 42 3.96 8.10 2.19
N ALA A 43 2.66 7.92 1.92
CA ALA A 43 2.19 6.92 0.98
C ALA A 43 2.74 7.18 -0.43
N ILE A 44 2.71 8.42 -0.89
CA ILE A 44 3.24 8.83 -2.19
C ILE A 44 4.76 8.59 -2.25
N ARG A 45 5.47 9.02 -1.21
CA ARG A 45 6.92 8.86 -1.13
C ARG A 45 7.34 7.40 -1.16
N GLU A 46 6.70 6.58 -0.33
CA GLU A 46 7.03 5.15 -0.25
C GLU A 46 6.74 4.42 -1.56
N LEU A 47 5.65 4.74 -2.23
CA LEU A 47 5.32 4.14 -3.51
C LEU A 47 6.41 4.44 -4.55
N HIS A 48 6.93 5.66 -4.55
CA HIS A 48 8.02 6.03 -5.45
C HIS A 48 9.34 5.36 -5.05
N GLU A 49 9.68 5.36 -3.77
CA GLU A 49 10.93 4.76 -3.29
C GLU A 49 10.95 3.25 -3.52
N GLU A 50 9.84 2.58 -3.27
CA GLU A 50 9.79 1.11 -3.34
C GLU A 50 9.57 0.58 -4.75
N LEU A 51 8.72 1.24 -5.54
CA LEU A 51 8.28 0.71 -6.83
C LEU A 51 8.50 1.66 -8.01
N GLY A 52 9.08 2.82 -7.77
CA GLY A 52 9.36 3.78 -8.84
C GLY A 52 8.13 4.43 -9.45
N MET A 53 6.98 4.32 -8.79
CA MET A 53 5.72 4.85 -9.31
C MET A 53 5.47 6.26 -8.80
N ARG A 54 5.17 7.19 -9.70
CA ARG A 54 4.88 8.57 -9.36
C ARG A 54 3.37 8.78 -9.35
N ALA A 55 2.86 9.37 -8.27
CA ALA A 55 1.44 9.64 -8.14
C ALA A 55 1.01 10.72 -9.13
N ARG A 56 -0.01 10.43 -9.95
CA ARG A 56 -0.68 11.41 -10.79
C ARG A 56 -1.80 12.10 -10.02
N LYS A 57 -2.47 11.34 -9.15
CA LYS A 57 -3.56 11.82 -8.32
C LYS A 57 -3.56 11.03 -7.02
N ALA A 58 -3.89 11.67 -5.92
CA ALA A 58 -3.96 11.01 -4.61
C ALA A 58 -5.11 11.58 -3.80
N GLU A 59 -5.80 10.72 -3.07
CA GLU A 59 -6.94 11.10 -2.24
C GLU A 59 -6.89 10.34 -0.92
N ARG A 60 -6.99 11.07 0.21
CA ARG A 60 -7.10 10.44 1.53
C ARG A 60 -8.48 9.81 1.69
N ILE A 61 -8.50 8.55 2.07
CA ILE A 61 -9.76 7.82 2.29
C ILE A 61 -9.85 7.46 3.76
N PHE A 62 -10.30 8.42 4.56
CA PHE A 62 -10.35 8.29 6.03
C PHE A 62 -11.16 7.07 6.49
N ARG A 63 -12.26 6.77 5.81
CA ARG A 63 -13.12 5.65 6.22
C ARG A 63 -12.43 4.29 6.09
N CYS A 64 -11.34 4.21 5.35
CA CYS A 64 -10.60 2.97 5.15
C CYS A 64 -9.46 2.79 6.14
N ASP A 65 -9.18 3.79 6.97
CA ASP A 65 -8.12 3.69 7.95
C ASP A 65 -8.35 2.47 8.85
N PHE A 66 -7.26 1.79 9.17
CA PHE A 66 -7.33 0.56 9.92
C PHE A 66 -6.18 0.49 10.93
N GLU A 67 -6.52 0.19 12.18
CA GLU A 67 -5.53 0.00 13.22
C GLU A 67 -5.25 -1.50 13.37
N GLY A 68 -4.10 -1.91 12.87
CA GLY A 68 -3.65 -3.29 13.00
C GLY A 68 -2.85 -3.49 14.28
N SER A 69 -2.26 -4.68 14.43
CA SER A 69 -1.49 -5.01 15.62
C SER A 69 -0.18 -4.22 15.73
N GLN A 70 0.37 -3.78 14.63
CA GLN A 70 1.68 -3.11 14.60
C GLN A 70 1.64 -1.69 14.08
N SER A 71 0.63 -1.33 13.31
CA SER A 71 0.56 -0.04 12.64
C SER A 71 -0.85 0.48 12.55
N LYS A 72 -0.96 1.81 12.58
CA LYS A 72 -2.17 2.51 12.18
C LYS A 72 -2.05 2.84 10.70
N HIS A 73 -2.84 2.16 9.87
CA HIS A 73 -2.84 2.40 8.43
C HIS A 73 -3.69 3.61 8.09
N LYS A 74 -3.05 4.65 7.60
CA LYS A 74 -3.73 5.85 7.09
C LYS A 74 -3.76 5.72 5.58
N VAL A 75 -4.95 5.53 5.03
CA VAL A 75 -5.14 5.06 3.65
C VAL A 75 -5.29 6.20 2.67
N SER A 76 -4.58 6.10 1.55
CA SER A 76 -4.74 7.01 0.41
C SER A 76 -4.93 6.17 -0.86
N LEU A 77 -5.87 6.60 -1.68
CA LEU A 77 -6.08 6.02 -3.01
C LEU A 77 -5.18 6.79 -3.97
N ILE A 78 -4.32 6.09 -4.68
CA ILE A 78 -3.33 6.72 -5.56
C ILE A 78 -3.50 6.22 -6.98
N GLU A 79 -3.58 7.15 -7.93
CA GLU A 79 -3.58 6.87 -9.35
C GLU A 79 -2.19 7.16 -9.92
N THR A 80 -1.67 6.23 -10.69
CA THR A 80 -0.38 6.35 -11.35
C THR A 80 -0.43 5.66 -12.70
N ASP A 81 0.31 6.19 -13.66
CA ASP A 81 0.43 5.60 -14.99
C ASP A 81 1.69 4.76 -15.13
N ASP A 82 2.56 4.79 -14.12
CA ASP A 82 3.84 4.09 -14.16
C ASP A 82 3.67 2.59 -13.91
N GLU A 83 4.54 1.79 -14.53
CA GLU A 83 4.65 0.37 -14.22
C GLU A 83 5.49 0.20 -12.95
N PRO A 84 5.08 -0.69 -12.03
CA PRO A 84 5.88 -0.92 -10.84
C PRO A 84 7.19 -1.66 -11.18
N ARG A 85 8.25 -1.29 -10.46
CA ARG A 85 9.55 -1.96 -10.53
C ARG A 85 10.12 -2.05 -9.13
N LEU A 86 10.67 -3.19 -8.77
CA LEU A 86 11.32 -3.35 -7.47
C LEU A 86 12.57 -2.48 -7.43
N ARG A 87 12.57 -1.48 -6.54
CA ARG A 87 13.68 -0.56 -6.35
C ARG A 87 14.29 -0.64 -4.96
N ASP A 88 13.52 -1.17 -4.02
CA ASP A 88 13.93 -1.28 -2.64
C ASP A 88 14.35 -2.72 -2.35
N LYS A 89 15.52 -2.88 -1.73
CA LYS A 89 16.04 -4.20 -1.38
C LYS A 89 15.17 -4.93 -0.36
N GLU A 90 14.33 -4.19 0.36
CA GLU A 90 13.44 -4.79 1.35
C GLU A 90 12.26 -5.50 0.72
N LEU A 91 11.92 -5.20 -0.54
CA LEU A 91 10.83 -5.86 -1.25
C LEU A 91 11.35 -7.05 -2.05
N GLU A 92 10.62 -8.16 -1.97
CA GLU A 92 10.91 -9.38 -2.73
C GLU A 92 10.12 -9.45 -4.03
N GLU A 93 8.84 -9.04 -3.99
CA GLU A 93 8.00 -9.08 -5.17
C GLU A 93 6.80 -8.15 -5.04
N PHE A 94 6.17 -7.86 -6.17
CA PHE A 94 4.86 -7.22 -6.22
C PHE A 94 3.95 -8.05 -7.12
N ILE A 95 2.63 -7.90 -6.91
CA ILE A 95 1.62 -8.53 -7.76
C ILE A 95 0.46 -7.55 -7.97
N TRP A 96 -0.25 -7.76 -9.07
CA TRP A 96 -1.57 -7.16 -9.28
C TRP A 96 -2.59 -8.25 -8.92
N TRP A 97 -3.21 -8.10 -7.76
CA TRP A 97 -4.11 -9.11 -7.21
C TRP A 97 -5.55 -8.85 -7.65
N ASP A 98 -6.23 -9.89 -8.13
CA ASP A 98 -7.60 -9.80 -8.58
C ASP A 98 -8.63 -9.82 -7.44
N MET A 99 -8.17 -9.86 -6.20
CA MET A 99 -8.99 -9.90 -4.98
C MET A 99 -9.83 -11.17 -4.85
N LYS A 100 -9.57 -12.16 -5.69
CA LYS A 100 -10.27 -13.46 -5.68
C LYS A 100 -9.33 -14.61 -5.37
N ALA A 101 -8.11 -14.57 -5.92
CA ALA A 101 -7.12 -15.61 -5.67
C ALA A 101 -6.78 -15.67 -4.19
N ASP A 102 -6.71 -16.88 -3.65
CA ASP A 102 -6.36 -17.06 -2.24
C ASP A 102 -4.84 -17.01 -2.10
N ILE A 103 -4.35 -15.87 -1.63
CA ILE A 103 -2.92 -15.63 -1.42
C ILE A 103 -2.67 -15.31 0.06
N PRO A 104 -1.47 -15.65 0.58
CA PRO A 104 -1.11 -15.23 1.93
C PRO A 104 -1.07 -13.71 2.00
N ARG A 105 -1.82 -13.12 2.94
CA ARG A 105 -1.86 -11.66 3.07
C ARG A 105 -2.15 -11.24 4.50
N PHE A 106 -1.65 -10.07 4.85
CA PHE A 106 -1.92 -9.49 6.16
C PHE A 106 -3.39 -9.08 6.26
N SER A 107 -3.95 -9.15 7.46
CA SER A 107 -5.37 -8.84 7.68
C SER A 107 -5.76 -7.43 7.24
N HIS A 108 -4.83 -6.47 7.30
CA HIS A 108 -5.15 -5.09 6.91
C HIS A 108 -5.58 -5.00 5.44
N VAL A 109 -5.09 -5.92 4.58
CA VAL A 109 -5.43 -5.90 3.15
C VAL A 109 -6.94 -6.01 2.98
N ASP A 110 -7.55 -7.05 3.56
CA ASP A 110 -8.98 -7.26 3.47
C ASP A 110 -9.76 -6.18 4.20
N GLN A 111 -9.31 -5.81 5.40
CA GLN A 111 -10.01 -4.81 6.21
C GLN A 111 -10.10 -3.47 5.50
N ILE A 112 -9.05 -3.07 4.81
CA ILE A 112 -9.01 -1.80 4.09
C ILE A 112 -9.82 -1.89 2.80
N LEU A 113 -9.60 -2.95 2.00
CA LEU A 113 -10.26 -3.08 0.69
C LEU A 113 -11.77 -3.24 0.81
N GLU A 114 -12.25 -3.93 1.83
CA GLU A 114 -13.70 -4.10 2.06
C GLU A 114 -14.40 -2.76 2.26
N LYS A 115 -13.74 -1.79 2.86
CA LYS A 115 -14.32 -0.48 3.11
C LYS A 115 -14.37 0.42 1.87
N LEU A 116 -13.71 0.01 0.79
CA LEU A 116 -13.73 0.75 -0.47
C LEU A 116 -14.91 0.39 -1.37
N THR A 117 -15.59 -0.69 -1.06
CA THR A 117 -16.73 -1.17 -1.85
C THR A 117 -18.07 -0.68 -1.32
#